data_77aa72d8423216dea3711bdebea06499
#
_entry.id   77aa72d8423216dea3711bdebea06499
#
_cell.length_a   1.000
_cell.length_b   1.000
_cell.length_c   1.000
_cell.angle_alpha   90.00
_cell.angle_beta   90.00
_cell.angle_gamma   90.00
#
_symmetry.space_group_name_H-M   'P 1'
#
loop_
_entity.id
_entity.type
_entity.pdbx_description
1 polymer ?
#
loop_
_entity_poly.entity_id
_entity_poly.type
_entity_poly.pdbx_seq_one_letter_code
_entity_poly.pdbx_strand_id
1 'polypeptide(L)'
;RVLNKKETTLAQQKQQAIKDAFRDWIWRDPHRRETLSTKYNELFNSTRPREYDGSHIRFGGMNPDITLREHQRNAIAHVLYGGNTLLAHEVGAGKTFEMAASAMESKRLGLSQKSLFVVPNHLTLQWANEFLHLYPSAKLLVATKKDFETANRKKFCARIATGDYDAVIIGHSQFEKIPLSAERQERQLREQIDEIEGAIAELKWQRGENFTIKQMEKTRKSLEARLDKLLAADKKDDVITFEQLGVDRL
;
A
#
# COMPACT_ATOMS: atom_id res chain seq x y z
N ARG A 1 -6.85 -25.12 25.13
CA ARG A 1 -8.12 -25.75 24.68
C ARG A 1 -7.78 -26.87 23.75
N VAL A 2 -8.13 -28.13 24.09
CA VAL A 2 -7.93 -29.29 23.24
C VAL A 2 -9.16 -29.42 22.32
N LEU A 3 -8.93 -29.54 21.02
CA LEU A 3 -9.99 -29.70 20.03
C LEU A 3 -10.63 -31.10 20.18
N ASN A 4 -11.93 -31.14 20.44
CA ASN A 4 -12.66 -32.41 20.49
C ASN A 4 -12.96 -32.86 19.04
N LYS A 5 -12.09 -33.75 18.51
CA LYS A 5 -12.17 -34.23 17.12
C LYS A 5 -13.55 -34.81 16.75
N LYS A 6 -14.18 -35.54 17.66
CA LYS A 6 -15.47 -36.19 17.40
C LYS A 6 -16.60 -35.17 17.24
N GLU A 7 -16.67 -34.18 18.11
CA GLU A 7 -17.68 -33.11 18.02
C GLU A 7 -17.41 -32.18 16.81
N THR A 8 -16.14 -31.89 16.51
CA THR A 8 -15.77 -31.10 15.34
C THR A 8 -16.21 -31.81 14.05
N THR A 9 -15.99 -33.11 13.92
CA THR A 9 -16.41 -33.90 12.74
C THR A 9 -17.93 -33.90 12.59
N LEU A 10 -18.67 -34.09 13.69
CA LEU A 10 -20.14 -34.02 13.67
C LEU A 10 -20.67 -32.65 13.30
N ALA A 11 -20.02 -31.57 13.80
CA ALA A 11 -20.36 -30.20 13.44
C ALA A 11 -20.12 -29.93 11.95
N GLN A 12 -19.01 -30.41 11.41
CA GLN A 12 -18.69 -30.28 9.98
C GLN A 12 -19.69 -31.03 9.09
N GLN A 13 -20.06 -32.24 9.49
CA GLN A 13 -21.09 -33.01 8.76
C GLN A 13 -22.45 -32.31 8.76
N LYS A 14 -22.87 -31.75 9.90
CA LYS A 14 -24.10 -30.97 10.00
C LYS A 14 -24.03 -29.70 9.16
N GLN A 15 -22.90 -29.02 9.18
CA GLN A 15 -22.68 -27.81 8.37
C GLN A 15 -22.77 -28.15 6.87
N GLN A 16 -22.17 -29.26 6.45
CA GLN A 16 -22.23 -29.68 5.05
C GLN A 16 -23.67 -30.06 4.64
N ALA A 17 -24.38 -30.79 5.49
CA ALA A 17 -25.79 -31.15 5.23
C ALA A 17 -26.68 -29.90 5.11
N ILE A 18 -26.44 -28.86 5.93
CA ILE A 18 -27.16 -27.58 5.83
C ILE A 18 -26.85 -26.87 4.49
N LYS A 19 -25.59 -26.85 4.08
CA LYS A 19 -25.18 -26.24 2.80
C LYS A 19 -25.84 -26.96 1.61
N ASP A 20 -25.87 -28.30 1.62
CA ASP A 20 -26.47 -29.08 0.55
C ASP A 20 -27.98 -28.88 0.53
N ALA A 21 -28.66 -28.97 1.68
CA ALA A 21 -30.08 -28.69 1.78
C ALA A 21 -30.45 -27.27 1.34
N PHE A 22 -29.63 -26.26 1.67
CA PHE A 22 -29.83 -24.88 1.24
C PHE A 22 -29.67 -24.72 -0.27
N ARG A 23 -28.66 -25.35 -0.86
CA ARG A 23 -28.45 -25.34 -2.31
C ARG A 23 -29.67 -25.93 -3.02
N ASP A 24 -30.14 -27.14 -2.58
CA ASP A 24 -31.31 -27.76 -3.16
C ASP A 24 -32.58 -26.93 -3.00
N TRP A 25 -32.75 -26.31 -1.82
CA TRP A 25 -33.88 -25.44 -1.55
C TRP A 25 -33.92 -24.21 -2.49
N ILE A 26 -32.77 -23.60 -2.80
CA ILE A 26 -32.67 -22.47 -3.75
C ILE A 26 -33.16 -22.92 -5.16
N TRP A 27 -32.69 -24.08 -5.63
CA TRP A 27 -32.91 -24.50 -6.99
C TRP A 27 -34.32 -25.10 -7.26
N ARG A 28 -35.02 -25.54 -6.24
CA ARG A 28 -36.36 -26.14 -6.39
C ARG A 28 -37.43 -25.14 -6.81
N ASP A 29 -37.33 -23.90 -6.42
CA ASP A 29 -38.30 -22.84 -6.69
C ASP A 29 -37.73 -21.81 -7.67
N PRO A 30 -38.31 -21.71 -8.90
CA PRO A 30 -37.82 -20.77 -9.90
C PRO A 30 -37.86 -19.31 -9.46
N HIS A 31 -38.91 -18.89 -8.76
CA HIS A 31 -39.06 -17.50 -8.30
C HIS A 31 -37.99 -17.15 -7.24
N ARG A 32 -37.75 -18.05 -6.29
CA ARG A 32 -36.71 -17.89 -5.28
C ARG A 32 -35.34 -17.79 -5.90
N ARG A 33 -35.03 -18.69 -6.84
CA ARG A 33 -33.78 -18.70 -7.59
C ARG A 33 -33.55 -17.37 -8.31
N GLU A 34 -34.56 -16.87 -9.03
CA GLU A 34 -34.48 -15.60 -9.75
C GLU A 34 -34.27 -14.42 -8.81
N THR A 35 -35.07 -14.34 -7.74
CA THR A 35 -34.96 -13.27 -6.73
C THR A 35 -33.58 -13.26 -6.06
N LEU A 36 -33.08 -14.43 -5.63
CA LEU A 36 -31.77 -14.51 -4.98
C LEU A 36 -30.62 -14.27 -5.95
N SER A 37 -30.73 -14.74 -7.19
CA SER A 37 -29.74 -14.50 -8.24
C SER A 37 -29.65 -13.01 -8.60
N THR A 38 -30.82 -12.36 -8.77
CA THR A 38 -30.88 -10.92 -9.03
C THR A 38 -30.25 -10.14 -7.88
N LYS A 39 -30.65 -10.42 -6.66
CA LYS A 39 -30.10 -9.76 -5.47
C LYS A 39 -28.59 -10.00 -5.30
N TYR A 40 -28.12 -11.21 -5.58
CA TYR A 40 -26.69 -11.53 -5.56
C TYR A 40 -25.92 -10.74 -6.62
N ASN A 41 -26.47 -10.69 -7.84
CA ASN A 41 -25.85 -9.94 -8.94
C ASN A 41 -25.83 -8.44 -8.67
N GLU A 42 -26.88 -7.88 -8.09
CA GLU A 42 -26.91 -6.47 -7.68
C GLU A 42 -25.88 -6.15 -6.61
N LEU A 43 -25.68 -7.02 -5.61
CA LEU A 43 -24.78 -6.80 -4.50
C LEU A 43 -23.31 -7.09 -4.83
N PHE A 44 -23.03 -8.12 -5.65
CA PHE A 44 -21.68 -8.65 -5.84
C PHE A 44 -21.15 -8.57 -7.28
N ASN A 45 -22.04 -8.53 -8.28
CA ASN A 45 -21.66 -8.53 -9.70
C ASN A 45 -22.02 -7.22 -10.42
N SER A 46 -22.60 -6.24 -9.73
CA SER A 46 -22.94 -4.93 -10.31
C SER A 46 -21.70 -4.06 -10.59
N THR A 47 -20.59 -4.35 -9.92
CA THR A 47 -19.33 -3.61 -10.09
C THR A 47 -18.41 -4.36 -11.06
N ARG A 48 -18.13 -3.75 -12.21
CA ARG A 48 -17.12 -4.27 -13.13
C ARG A 48 -15.77 -3.64 -12.78
N PRO A 49 -14.74 -4.41 -12.42
CA PRO A 49 -13.39 -3.88 -12.22
C PRO A 49 -12.92 -3.17 -13.49
N ARG A 50 -12.25 -2.03 -13.31
CA ARG A 50 -11.64 -1.33 -14.43
C ARG A 50 -10.48 -2.16 -14.97
N GLU A 51 -10.49 -2.44 -16.26
CA GLU A 51 -9.39 -3.09 -16.96
C GLU A 51 -8.45 -2.02 -17.54
N TYR A 52 -7.16 -2.30 -17.51
CA TYR A 52 -6.14 -1.40 -18.02
C TYR A 52 -5.39 -2.08 -19.15
N ASP A 53 -5.33 -1.43 -20.32
CA ASP A 53 -4.56 -1.88 -21.47
C ASP A 53 -3.31 -1.01 -21.63
N GLY A 54 -2.14 -1.63 -21.51
CA GLY A 54 -0.83 -1.00 -21.69
C GLY A 54 -0.23 -1.17 -23.09
N SER A 55 -0.98 -1.72 -24.06
CA SER A 55 -0.47 -2.02 -25.41
C SER A 55 0.05 -0.78 -26.15
N HIS A 56 -0.55 0.38 -25.89
CA HIS A 56 -0.19 1.67 -26.50
C HIS A 56 1.03 2.35 -25.89
N ILE A 57 1.51 1.90 -24.72
CA ILE A 57 2.61 2.55 -23.99
C ILE A 57 3.94 2.22 -24.71
N ARG A 58 4.71 3.27 -24.96
CA ARG A 58 6.08 3.18 -25.52
C ARG A 58 7.08 3.61 -24.47
N PHE A 59 7.97 2.70 -24.10
CA PHE A 59 8.95 2.89 -23.04
C PHE A 59 10.22 3.55 -23.59
N GLY A 60 10.27 4.88 -23.54
CA GLY A 60 11.44 5.65 -23.99
C GLY A 60 12.66 5.43 -23.09
N GLY A 61 13.84 5.21 -23.69
CA GLY A 61 15.10 4.99 -22.95
C GLY A 61 15.26 3.62 -22.30
N MET A 62 14.28 2.73 -22.46
CA MET A 62 14.39 1.34 -22.03
C MET A 62 15.38 0.58 -22.91
N ASN A 63 16.05 -0.41 -22.33
CA ASN A 63 16.96 -1.32 -23.05
C ASN A 63 16.21 -2.01 -24.19
N PRO A 64 16.64 -1.87 -25.46
CA PRO A 64 15.96 -2.43 -26.64
C PRO A 64 15.95 -3.97 -26.66
N ASP A 65 16.88 -4.62 -25.96
CA ASP A 65 16.95 -6.08 -25.88
C ASP A 65 15.91 -6.68 -24.94
N ILE A 66 15.20 -5.83 -24.17
CA ILE A 66 14.19 -6.28 -23.21
C ILE A 66 12.80 -5.94 -23.73
N THR A 67 11.93 -6.95 -23.78
CA THR A 67 10.52 -6.78 -24.13
C THR A 67 9.66 -7.08 -22.93
N LEU A 68 8.86 -6.09 -22.51
CA LEU A 68 7.88 -6.27 -21.43
C LEU A 68 6.70 -7.13 -21.92
N ARG A 69 6.29 -8.08 -21.07
CA ARG A 69 5.14 -8.95 -21.33
C ARG A 69 3.84 -8.15 -21.23
N GLU A 70 2.77 -8.67 -21.80
CA GLU A 70 1.45 -8.02 -21.80
C GLU A 70 0.97 -7.68 -20.38
N HIS A 71 1.01 -8.64 -19.45
CA HIS A 71 0.59 -8.38 -18.06
C HIS A 71 1.42 -7.27 -17.38
N GLN A 72 2.72 -7.17 -17.68
CA GLN A 72 3.57 -6.09 -17.16
C GLN A 72 3.16 -4.73 -17.73
N ARG A 73 2.89 -4.65 -19.01
CA ARG A 73 2.42 -3.42 -19.66
C ARG A 73 1.06 -2.99 -19.11
N ASN A 74 0.15 -3.93 -18.88
CA ASN A 74 -1.15 -3.68 -18.29
C ASN A 74 -1.04 -3.23 -16.82
N ALA A 75 -0.10 -3.81 -16.05
CA ALA A 75 0.22 -3.37 -14.70
C ALA A 75 0.77 -1.94 -14.68
N ILE A 76 1.66 -1.59 -15.61
CA ILE A 76 2.19 -0.24 -15.75
C ILE A 76 1.07 0.75 -16.10
N ALA A 77 0.17 0.40 -17.01
CA ALA A 77 -1.00 1.21 -17.32
C ALA A 77 -1.87 1.43 -16.08
N HIS A 78 -2.07 0.38 -15.27
CA HIS A 78 -2.80 0.51 -14.01
C HIS A 78 -2.13 1.49 -13.05
N VAL A 79 -0.80 1.42 -12.90
CA VAL A 79 -0.04 2.35 -12.06
C VAL A 79 -0.12 3.79 -12.56
N LEU A 80 -0.10 4.01 -13.87
CA LEU A 80 -0.15 5.34 -14.48
C LEU A 80 -1.54 5.99 -14.39
N TYR A 81 -2.60 5.21 -14.56
CA TYR A 81 -3.97 5.73 -14.68
C TYR A 81 -4.84 5.47 -13.44
N GLY A 82 -4.44 4.55 -12.59
CA GLY A 82 -5.22 4.11 -11.42
C GLY A 82 -4.84 4.78 -10.10
N GLY A 83 -3.70 5.45 -10.02
CA GLY A 83 -3.18 6.03 -8.77
C GLY A 83 -2.48 4.99 -7.89
N ASN A 84 -2.80 4.94 -6.60
CA ASN A 84 -2.20 3.95 -5.70
C ASN A 84 -2.57 2.53 -6.12
N THR A 85 -1.57 1.70 -6.36
CA THR A 85 -1.75 0.39 -6.97
C THR A 85 -1.05 -0.71 -6.18
N LEU A 86 -1.74 -1.82 -5.96
CA LEU A 86 -1.17 -3.06 -5.42
C LEU A 86 -0.82 -4.02 -6.57
N LEU A 87 0.48 -4.27 -6.80
CA LEU A 87 0.96 -5.28 -7.75
C LEU A 87 1.07 -6.65 -7.08
N ALA A 88 -0.06 -7.36 -7.00
CA ALA A 88 -0.18 -8.67 -6.33
C ALA A 88 0.16 -9.86 -7.25
N HIS A 89 1.03 -9.66 -8.23
CA HIS A 89 1.49 -10.73 -9.13
C HIS A 89 2.32 -11.79 -8.38
N GLU A 90 2.34 -13.00 -8.90
CA GLU A 90 3.14 -14.10 -8.37
C GLU A 90 4.65 -13.79 -8.39
N VAL A 91 5.41 -14.56 -7.62
CA VAL A 91 6.87 -14.46 -7.62
C VAL A 91 7.39 -14.84 -9.01
N GLY A 92 8.31 -14.02 -9.56
CA GLY A 92 8.86 -14.25 -10.91
C GLY A 92 8.07 -13.58 -12.04
N ALA A 93 6.95 -12.91 -11.78
CA ALA A 93 6.20 -12.17 -12.81
C ALA A 93 6.93 -10.91 -13.33
N GLY A 94 8.01 -10.49 -12.66
CA GLY A 94 8.83 -9.33 -13.07
C GLY A 94 8.35 -8.01 -12.49
N LYS A 95 7.80 -8.00 -11.26
CA LYS A 95 7.32 -6.80 -10.56
C LYS A 95 8.36 -5.67 -10.49
N THR A 96 9.64 -5.99 -10.37
CA THR A 96 10.73 -5.00 -10.38
C THR A 96 10.72 -4.19 -11.67
N PHE A 97 10.53 -4.84 -12.80
CA PHE A 97 10.45 -4.18 -14.11
C PHE A 97 9.15 -3.35 -14.24
N GLU A 98 8.02 -3.86 -13.73
CA GLU A 98 6.76 -3.11 -13.69
C GLU A 98 6.92 -1.80 -12.91
N MET A 99 7.52 -1.86 -11.72
CA MET A 99 7.72 -0.70 -10.87
C MET A 99 8.76 0.28 -11.46
N ALA A 100 9.88 -0.22 -11.98
CA ALA A 100 10.92 0.61 -12.59
C ALA A 100 10.39 1.31 -13.87
N ALA A 101 9.70 0.58 -14.74
CA ALA A 101 9.12 1.14 -15.95
C ALA A 101 7.99 2.13 -15.64
N SER A 102 7.17 1.88 -14.61
CA SER A 102 6.14 2.82 -14.17
C SER A 102 6.73 4.13 -13.68
N ALA A 103 7.85 4.09 -12.94
CA ALA A 103 8.53 5.28 -12.46
C ALA A 103 9.11 6.12 -13.62
N MET A 104 9.81 5.47 -14.53
CA MET A 104 10.42 6.15 -15.68
C MET A 104 9.36 6.73 -16.62
N GLU A 105 8.27 6.00 -16.85
CA GLU A 105 7.18 6.46 -17.70
C GLU A 105 6.39 7.59 -17.02
N SER A 106 6.18 7.53 -15.70
CA SER A 106 5.61 8.64 -14.93
C SER A 106 6.45 9.92 -15.05
N LYS A 107 7.79 9.79 -14.99
CA LYS A 107 8.70 10.93 -15.20
C LYS A 107 8.61 11.46 -16.61
N ARG A 108 8.63 10.58 -17.62
CA ARG A 108 8.51 10.97 -19.04
C ARG A 108 7.21 11.71 -19.34
N LEU A 109 6.11 11.30 -18.70
CA LEU A 109 4.79 11.93 -18.84
C LEU A 109 4.64 13.20 -17.98
N GLY A 110 5.61 13.53 -17.13
CA GLY A 110 5.53 14.67 -16.21
C GLY A 110 4.60 14.46 -15.03
N LEU A 111 4.21 13.21 -14.74
CA LEU A 111 3.36 12.85 -13.61
C LEU A 111 4.13 12.80 -12.29
N SER A 112 5.43 12.57 -12.34
CA SER A 112 6.34 12.63 -11.18
C SER A 112 7.73 13.03 -11.64
N GLN A 113 8.50 13.68 -10.79
CA GLN A 113 9.88 14.06 -11.07
C GLN A 113 10.86 13.08 -10.45
N LYS A 114 10.58 12.61 -9.25
CA LYS A 114 11.47 11.78 -8.46
C LYS A 114 10.72 10.66 -7.75
N SER A 115 11.07 9.42 -8.05
CA SER A 115 10.47 8.23 -7.43
C SER A 115 11.37 7.68 -6.32
N LEU A 116 10.77 7.25 -5.21
CA LEU A 116 11.45 6.61 -4.09
C LEU A 116 11.04 5.14 -4.00
N PHE A 117 12.02 4.23 -4.05
CA PHE A 117 11.81 2.80 -3.88
C PHE A 117 12.28 2.37 -2.50
N VAL A 118 11.35 1.87 -1.70
CA VAL A 118 11.63 1.30 -0.38
C VAL A 118 11.61 -0.21 -0.49
N VAL A 119 12.76 -0.83 -0.33
CA VAL A 119 12.95 -2.26 -0.56
C VAL A 119 13.58 -2.95 0.66
N PRO A 120 13.50 -4.29 0.78
CA PRO A 120 14.24 -4.99 1.82
C PRO A 120 15.73 -4.65 1.75
N ASN A 121 16.36 -4.44 2.93
CA ASN A 121 17.73 -3.91 3.01
C ASN A 121 18.79 -4.70 2.21
N HIS A 122 18.60 -6.00 2.08
CA HIS A 122 19.51 -6.87 1.34
C HIS A 122 19.32 -6.84 -0.18
N LEU A 123 18.21 -6.26 -0.65
CA LEU A 123 17.88 -6.20 -2.08
C LEU A 123 18.21 -4.86 -2.73
N THR A 124 18.68 -3.85 -1.99
CA THR A 124 18.91 -2.50 -2.53
C THR A 124 19.84 -2.47 -3.74
N LEU A 125 20.95 -3.20 -3.71
CA LEU A 125 21.90 -3.28 -4.82
C LEU A 125 21.35 -4.11 -5.99
N GLN A 126 20.68 -5.21 -5.71
CA GLN A 126 20.04 -6.02 -6.75
C GLN A 126 19.00 -5.18 -7.49
N TRP A 127 18.16 -4.44 -6.77
CA TRP A 127 17.17 -3.54 -7.33
C TRP A 127 17.79 -2.48 -8.24
N ALA A 128 18.89 -1.87 -7.80
CA ALA A 128 19.62 -0.90 -8.61
C ALA A 128 20.17 -1.52 -9.90
N ASN A 129 20.74 -2.71 -9.82
CA ASN A 129 21.26 -3.42 -10.99
C ASN A 129 20.14 -3.79 -11.98
N GLU A 130 19.01 -4.30 -11.49
CA GLU A 130 17.87 -4.62 -12.35
C GLU A 130 17.26 -3.36 -12.98
N PHE A 131 17.20 -2.27 -12.22
CA PHE A 131 16.75 -0.99 -12.75
C PHE A 131 17.65 -0.49 -13.88
N LEU A 132 18.99 -0.50 -13.68
CA LEU A 132 19.97 -0.11 -14.69
C LEU A 132 20.03 -1.09 -15.87
N HIS A 133 19.72 -2.36 -15.64
CA HIS A 133 19.59 -3.33 -16.74
C HIS A 133 18.41 -2.97 -17.65
N LEU A 134 17.29 -2.54 -17.06
CA LEU A 134 16.11 -2.10 -17.83
C LEU A 134 16.28 -0.69 -18.40
N TYR A 135 16.88 0.25 -17.66
CA TYR A 135 17.13 1.64 -18.06
C TYR A 135 18.60 2.02 -17.85
N PRO A 136 19.49 1.72 -18.79
CA PRO A 136 20.93 1.91 -18.62
C PRO A 136 21.38 3.37 -18.39
N SER A 137 20.58 4.32 -18.85
CA SER A 137 20.87 5.76 -18.70
C SER A 137 20.24 6.41 -17.45
N ALA A 138 19.55 5.62 -16.60
CA ALA A 138 18.87 6.16 -15.43
C ALA A 138 19.86 6.66 -14.38
N LYS A 139 19.56 7.82 -13.79
CA LYS A 139 20.32 8.42 -12.69
C LYS A 139 19.75 7.93 -11.36
N LEU A 140 20.39 6.96 -10.75
CA LEU A 140 19.96 6.36 -9.49
C LEU A 140 20.78 6.87 -8.31
N LEU A 141 20.10 7.07 -7.18
CA LEU A 141 20.74 7.23 -5.89
C LEU A 141 20.41 6.02 -5.00
N VAL A 142 21.42 5.21 -4.68
CA VAL A 142 21.25 4.01 -3.86
C VAL A 142 21.80 4.27 -2.47
N ALA A 143 20.97 4.08 -1.45
CA ALA A 143 21.37 4.28 -0.06
C ALA A 143 22.22 3.11 0.44
N THR A 144 23.28 3.44 1.14
CA THR A 144 24.14 2.50 1.87
C THR A 144 23.89 2.60 3.38
N LYS A 145 24.36 1.61 4.15
CA LYS A 145 24.27 1.67 5.62
C LYS A 145 24.96 2.91 6.19
N LYS A 146 26.09 3.32 5.61
CA LYS A 146 26.87 4.48 6.04
C LYS A 146 26.14 5.79 5.85
N ASP A 147 25.31 5.90 4.83
CA ASP A 147 24.55 7.12 4.52
C ASP A 147 23.50 7.44 5.61
N PHE A 148 23.02 6.42 6.32
CA PHE A 148 22.04 6.54 7.40
C PHE A 148 22.62 6.47 8.83
N GLU A 149 23.94 6.55 8.96
CA GLU A 149 24.57 6.87 10.24
C GLU A 149 24.24 8.31 10.66
N THR A 150 24.19 8.55 11.96
CA THR A 150 23.73 9.83 12.53
C THR A 150 24.43 11.06 11.90
N ALA A 151 25.73 10.95 11.64
CA ALA A 151 26.55 12.02 11.06
C ALA A 151 26.26 12.28 9.57
N ASN A 152 25.85 11.24 8.82
CA ASN A 152 25.74 11.29 7.36
C ASN A 152 24.31 11.46 6.87
N ARG A 153 23.32 11.07 7.69
CA ARG A 153 21.89 11.05 7.31
C ARG A 153 21.38 12.39 6.79
N LYS A 154 21.70 13.49 7.48
CA LYS A 154 21.30 14.83 7.05
C LYS A 154 21.85 15.16 5.67
N LYS A 155 23.13 14.85 5.43
CA LYS A 155 23.79 15.06 4.14
C LYS A 155 23.17 14.22 3.03
N PHE A 156 22.82 12.96 3.34
CA PHE A 156 22.18 12.06 2.37
C PHE A 156 20.77 12.53 2.04
N CYS A 157 19.95 12.91 3.03
CA CYS A 157 18.62 13.48 2.79
C CYS A 157 18.70 14.79 1.97
N ALA A 158 19.69 15.65 2.25
CA ALA A 158 19.93 16.84 1.43
C ALA A 158 20.28 16.49 -0.03
N ARG A 159 21.07 15.43 -0.27
CA ARG A 159 21.33 14.94 -1.63
C ARG A 159 20.08 14.45 -2.33
N ILE A 160 19.17 13.76 -1.61
CA ILE A 160 17.87 13.36 -2.17
C ILE A 160 17.09 14.62 -2.56
N ALA A 161 17.00 15.61 -1.67
CA ALA A 161 16.21 16.81 -1.88
C ALA A 161 16.70 17.65 -3.08
N THR A 162 18.01 17.85 -3.19
CA THR A 162 18.61 18.77 -4.17
C THR A 162 19.09 18.11 -5.47
N GLY A 163 19.28 16.78 -5.44
CA GLY A 163 19.81 16.05 -6.61
C GLY A 163 18.75 15.75 -7.66
N ASP A 164 19.17 15.79 -8.92
CA ASP A 164 18.34 15.35 -10.07
C ASP A 164 18.55 13.85 -10.30
N TYR A 165 17.73 13.04 -9.63
CA TYR A 165 17.71 11.60 -9.77
C TYR A 165 16.39 11.15 -10.39
N ASP A 166 16.43 10.10 -11.21
CA ASP A 166 15.23 9.45 -11.73
C ASP A 166 14.56 8.61 -10.64
N ALA A 167 15.39 7.95 -9.84
CA ALA A 167 14.92 7.18 -8.70
C ALA A 167 15.92 7.16 -7.54
N VAL A 168 15.38 7.06 -6.33
CA VAL A 168 16.13 6.84 -5.09
C VAL A 168 15.75 5.48 -4.54
N ILE A 169 16.73 4.64 -4.21
CA ILE A 169 16.50 3.29 -3.68
C ILE A 169 17.04 3.23 -2.25
N ILE A 170 16.18 2.94 -1.29
CA ILE A 170 16.53 2.85 0.13
C ILE A 170 15.98 1.57 0.75
N GLY A 171 16.63 1.10 1.81
CA GLY A 171 16.14 -0.04 2.59
C GLY A 171 15.06 0.35 3.60
N HIS A 172 14.20 -0.59 4.00
CA HIS A 172 13.13 -0.37 4.97
C HIS A 172 13.64 0.28 6.27
N SER A 173 14.69 -0.28 6.88
CA SER A 173 15.25 0.25 8.13
C SER A 173 15.90 1.64 8.00
N GLN A 174 16.20 2.06 6.78
CA GLN A 174 16.70 3.39 6.46
C GLN A 174 15.54 4.37 6.29
N PHE A 175 14.49 3.94 5.63
CA PHE A 175 13.25 4.71 5.45
C PHE A 175 12.62 5.09 6.79
N GLU A 176 12.52 4.14 7.73
CA GLU A 176 12.00 4.36 9.08
C GLU A 176 12.74 5.47 9.87
N LYS A 177 13.97 5.79 9.48
CA LYS A 177 14.77 6.84 10.11
C LYS A 177 14.50 8.24 9.55
N ILE A 178 13.72 8.35 8.49
CA ILE A 178 13.32 9.64 7.91
C ILE A 178 12.03 10.09 8.61
N PRO A 179 12.05 11.16 9.38
CA PRO A 179 10.86 11.61 10.11
C PRO A 179 9.85 12.25 9.16
N LEU A 180 8.59 12.11 9.52
CA LEU A 180 7.50 12.94 8.97
C LEU A 180 7.54 14.32 9.63
N SER A 181 7.03 15.35 8.95
CA SER A 181 6.86 16.67 9.56
C SER A 181 5.93 16.61 10.78
N ALA A 182 6.19 17.45 11.77
CA ALA A 182 5.37 17.52 12.98
C ALA A 182 3.90 17.83 12.64
N GLU A 183 3.68 18.74 11.68
CA GLU A 183 2.33 19.10 11.22
C GLU A 183 1.58 17.93 10.58
N ARG A 184 2.27 17.08 9.82
CA ARG A 184 1.65 15.90 9.22
C ARG A 184 1.33 14.83 10.28
N GLN A 185 2.24 14.62 11.23
CA GLN A 185 2.00 13.71 12.35
C GLN A 185 0.82 14.19 13.23
N GLU A 186 0.75 15.48 13.52
CA GLU A 186 -0.36 16.09 14.25
C GLU A 186 -1.68 15.88 13.52
N ARG A 187 -1.74 16.22 12.23
CA ARG A 187 -2.96 16.04 11.41
C ARG A 187 -3.41 14.60 11.41
N GLN A 188 -2.50 13.66 11.19
CA GLN A 188 -2.83 12.24 11.16
C GLN A 188 -3.37 11.73 12.52
N LEU A 189 -2.78 12.20 13.63
CA LEU A 189 -3.27 11.85 14.97
C LEU A 189 -4.66 12.43 15.22
N ARG A 190 -4.94 13.67 14.81
CA ARG A 190 -6.26 14.29 14.93
C ARG A 190 -7.31 13.52 14.12
N GLU A 191 -7.02 13.23 12.84
CA GLU A 191 -7.90 12.43 11.98
C GLU A 191 -8.24 11.08 12.62
N GLN A 192 -7.26 10.36 13.18
CA GLN A 192 -7.51 9.09 13.87
C GLN A 192 -8.36 9.25 15.14
N ILE A 193 -8.17 10.34 15.89
CA ILE A 193 -8.98 10.64 17.08
C ILE A 193 -10.44 10.89 16.65
N ASP A 194 -10.66 11.72 15.64
CA ASP A 194 -11.98 12.07 15.11
C ASP A 194 -12.72 10.83 14.58
N GLU A 195 -12.03 9.95 13.85
CA GLU A 195 -12.59 8.67 13.37
C GLU A 195 -13.04 7.77 14.55
N ILE A 196 -12.22 7.66 15.58
CA ILE A 196 -12.55 6.84 16.77
C ILE A 196 -13.71 7.48 17.55
N GLU A 197 -13.76 8.80 17.67
CA GLU A 197 -14.88 9.50 18.32
C GLU A 197 -16.19 9.29 17.56
N GLY A 198 -16.15 9.39 16.24
CA GLY A 198 -17.30 9.09 15.37
C GLY A 198 -17.79 7.65 15.55
N ALA A 199 -16.88 6.68 15.54
CA ALA A 199 -17.22 5.27 15.75
C ALA A 199 -17.77 4.98 17.16
N ILE A 200 -17.23 5.64 18.21
CA ILE A 200 -17.78 5.53 19.58
C ILE A 200 -19.19 6.11 19.62
N ALA A 201 -19.45 7.25 19.00
CA ALA A 201 -20.77 7.87 18.98
C ALA A 201 -21.79 6.97 18.26
N GLU A 202 -21.42 6.38 17.14
CA GLU A 202 -22.25 5.44 16.39
C GLU A 202 -22.57 4.18 17.19
N LEU A 203 -21.57 3.56 17.81
CA LEU A 203 -21.78 2.38 18.66
C LEU A 203 -22.64 2.67 19.88
N LYS A 204 -22.52 3.85 20.51
CA LYS A 204 -23.40 4.28 21.60
C LYS A 204 -24.85 4.46 21.12
N TRP A 205 -25.05 5.01 19.93
CA TRP A 205 -26.37 5.14 19.31
C TRP A 205 -27.01 3.78 19.03
N GLN A 206 -26.22 2.83 18.50
CA GLN A 206 -26.68 1.47 18.18
C GLN A 206 -26.81 0.56 19.39
N ARG A 207 -26.57 1.05 20.62
CA ARG A 207 -26.50 0.24 21.85
C ARG A 207 -25.51 -0.92 21.76
N GLY A 208 -24.37 -0.68 21.09
CA GLY A 208 -23.31 -1.67 20.91
C GLY A 208 -22.68 -2.14 22.22
N GLU A 209 -21.83 -3.16 22.13
CA GLU A 209 -21.18 -3.78 23.28
C GLU A 209 -20.30 -2.80 24.07
N ASN A 210 -20.57 -2.67 25.36
CA ASN A 210 -19.80 -1.79 26.28
C ASN A 210 -18.31 -2.11 26.34
N PHE A 211 -17.91 -3.36 26.05
CA PHE A 211 -16.51 -3.77 26.02
C PHE A 211 -15.77 -3.11 24.86
N THR A 212 -16.35 -3.15 23.65
CA THR A 212 -15.79 -2.53 22.45
C THR A 212 -15.66 -1.02 22.61
N ILE A 213 -16.68 -0.36 23.17
CA ILE A 213 -16.64 1.08 23.44
C ILE A 213 -15.51 1.44 24.42
N LYS A 214 -15.34 0.69 25.52
CA LYS A 214 -14.24 0.93 26.48
C LYS A 214 -12.86 0.74 25.84
N GLN A 215 -12.71 -0.23 24.94
CA GLN A 215 -11.45 -0.45 24.24
C GLN A 215 -11.12 0.70 23.29
N MET A 216 -12.12 1.21 22.56
CA MET A 216 -11.97 2.37 21.68
C MET A 216 -11.65 3.64 22.48
N GLU A 217 -12.30 3.88 23.61
CA GLU A 217 -12.00 5.00 24.52
C GLU A 217 -10.55 4.92 25.07
N LYS A 218 -10.04 3.71 25.35
CA LYS A 218 -8.64 3.51 25.73
C LYS A 218 -7.68 3.85 24.60
N THR A 219 -8.00 3.45 23.37
CA THR A 219 -7.20 3.77 22.19
C THR A 219 -7.18 5.28 21.92
N ARG A 220 -8.34 5.95 22.01
CA ARG A 220 -8.45 7.41 21.89
C ARG A 220 -7.52 8.13 22.87
N LYS A 221 -7.61 7.80 24.17
CA LYS A 221 -6.74 8.39 25.21
C LYS A 221 -5.25 8.16 24.92
N SER A 222 -4.89 7.02 24.36
CA SER A 222 -3.50 6.75 23.96
C SER A 222 -3.03 7.64 22.81
N LEU A 223 -3.90 7.92 21.84
CA LEU A 223 -3.61 8.83 20.73
C LEU A 223 -3.54 10.29 21.19
N GLU A 224 -4.45 10.74 22.07
CA GLU A 224 -4.42 12.06 22.69
C GLU A 224 -3.10 12.29 23.44
N ALA A 225 -2.66 11.31 24.25
CA ALA A 225 -1.38 11.40 24.96
C ALA A 225 -0.17 11.43 24.01
N ARG A 226 -0.26 10.81 22.84
CA ARG A 226 0.78 10.93 21.81
C ARG A 226 0.77 12.30 21.15
N LEU A 227 -0.40 12.85 20.88
CA LEU A 227 -0.57 14.19 20.35
C LEU A 227 0.00 15.25 21.30
N ASP A 228 -0.32 15.16 22.60
CA ASP A 228 0.22 16.07 23.62
C ASP A 228 1.75 16.02 23.70
N LYS A 229 2.33 14.81 23.60
CA LYS A 229 3.79 14.64 23.55
C LYS A 229 4.41 15.26 22.29
N LEU A 230 3.75 15.12 21.15
CA LEU A 230 4.20 15.72 19.89
C LEU A 230 4.19 17.25 19.97
N LEU A 231 3.12 17.83 20.52
CA LEU A 231 2.97 19.28 20.68
C LEU A 231 3.91 19.86 21.73
N ALA A 232 4.25 19.09 22.78
CA ALA A 232 5.19 19.49 23.83
C ALA A 232 6.66 19.29 23.41
N ALA A 233 6.93 18.53 22.32
CA ALA A 233 8.29 18.37 21.82
C ALA A 233 8.76 19.66 21.16
N ASP A 234 9.85 20.23 21.69
CA ASP A 234 10.52 21.37 21.03
C ASP A 234 10.80 21.01 19.57
N LYS A 235 10.38 21.86 18.66
CA LYS A 235 10.65 21.73 17.23
C LYS A 235 12.17 21.76 17.02
N LYS A 236 12.80 20.60 17.00
CA LYS A 236 14.20 20.49 16.54
C LYS A 236 14.21 20.70 15.04
N ASP A 237 14.37 21.95 14.62
CA ASP A 237 14.37 22.42 13.23
C ASP A 237 15.51 21.83 12.35
N ASP A 238 16.30 20.92 12.88
CA ASP A 238 17.55 20.49 12.24
C ASP A 238 17.45 19.13 11.50
N VAL A 239 16.27 18.56 11.36
CA VAL A 239 16.08 17.26 10.70
C VAL A 239 15.26 17.43 9.43
N ILE A 240 15.85 17.06 8.27
CA ILE A 240 15.12 17.03 6.99
C ILE A 240 14.00 15.99 7.09
N THR A 241 12.77 16.44 6.89
CA THR A 241 11.58 15.59 6.92
C THR A 241 11.31 14.94 5.57
N PHE A 242 10.44 13.93 5.55
CA PHE A 242 10.08 13.23 4.31
C PHE A 242 9.50 14.21 3.26
N GLU A 243 8.69 15.15 3.67
CA GLU A 243 8.08 16.16 2.79
C GLU A 243 9.11 17.05 2.10
N GLN A 244 10.27 17.27 2.75
CA GLN A 244 11.36 18.07 2.21
C GLN A 244 12.27 17.33 1.24
N LEU A 245 12.11 16.00 1.09
CA LEU A 245 12.91 15.21 0.15
C LEU A 245 12.59 15.50 -1.32
N GLY A 246 11.45 16.12 -1.61
CA GLY A 246 11.00 16.37 -2.98
C GLY A 246 10.73 15.09 -3.76
N VAL A 247 10.20 14.09 -3.07
CA VAL A 247 9.76 12.81 -3.67
C VAL A 247 8.28 12.92 -3.97
N ASP A 248 7.90 12.67 -5.20
CA ASP A 248 6.51 12.78 -5.67
C ASP A 248 5.81 11.41 -5.70
N ARG A 249 6.60 10.34 -5.74
CA ARG A 249 6.09 8.97 -5.86
C ARG A 249 6.86 8.01 -4.95
N LEU A 250 6.11 7.18 -4.23
CA LEU A 250 6.62 6.12 -3.35
C LEU A 250 6.14 4.78 -3.87
#